data_265f02966e094f137f0cd83a33c8061a
#
_entry.id   265f02966e094f137f0cd83a33c8061a
#
_cell.length_a   1.000
_cell.length_b   1.000
_cell.length_c   1.000
_cell.angle_alpha   90.00
_cell.angle_beta   90.00
_cell.angle_gamma   90.00
#
_symmetry.space_group_name_H-M   'P 1'
#
loop_
_entity.id
_entity.type
_entity.pdbx_description
1 polymer ?
#
loop_
_entity_poly.entity_id
_entity_poly.type
_entity_poly.pdbx_seq_one_letter_code
_entity_poly.pdbx_strand_id
1 'polypeptide(L)'
;GNQTNSVSYSGQIARHVLHDSLKKLAGKGDGGSNAAEIEAQMMKYFKGSKEDLDIIAPKTKGDFKIKQTTLNQISKGKNLSGKTYKGVINGWPGQMTGPEVIEFMIKKAAQTKGGFDPATGYNYPQLISKFAMGAVFYNQAVDNYLDEKMAPGSKTNDKPYKDGAYYTYKEHAWDEAFGYWGAVSHGLGLSAKQNYDITKMKDMAAADQNKDGVVDLKSEYNFAHAYYASSFDKGGKTNYYNTVTQAFLDGRKIIAGAKGEKLSSSEKAALQGHIAVINANWEKVIAESVFKYAGSVYKDIVKLEENYSDKAFSTYAKHWGELKGFALALQTGKSNLGETAVKLNRLTGMGLSLIHISEPTRQP
;
A
#
# COMPACT_ATOMS: atom_id res chain seq x y z
N GLY A 1 -15.47 17.85 26.87
CA GLY A 1 -15.95 18.01 25.51
C GLY A 1 -16.51 16.72 24.97
N ASN A 2 -17.61 16.80 24.27
CA ASN A 2 -18.35 15.64 23.71
C ASN A 2 -17.61 15.00 22.53
N GLN A 3 -16.50 14.32 22.76
CA GLN A 3 -15.94 13.46 21.74
C GLN A 3 -16.60 12.08 21.80
N THR A 4 -17.19 11.67 20.68
CA THR A 4 -17.89 10.40 20.53
C THR A 4 -16.99 9.27 20.01
N ASN A 5 -15.73 9.57 19.68
CA ASN A 5 -14.80 8.60 19.07
C ASN A 5 -13.35 8.80 19.52
N SER A 6 -12.71 7.73 20.01
CA SER A 6 -11.31 7.69 20.41
C SER A 6 -10.37 7.17 19.32
N VAL A 7 -10.88 6.82 18.13
CA VAL A 7 -10.10 6.27 17.01
C VAL A 7 -9.54 7.37 16.13
N SER A 8 -8.24 7.31 15.79
CA SER A 8 -7.58 8.34 15.00
C SER A 8 -6.47 7.78 14.12
N TYR A 9 -6.73 7.66 12.81
CA TYR A 9 -5.76 7.20 11.79
C TYR A 9 -5.85 7.96 10.45
N SER A 10 -6.43 9.16 10.44
CA SER A 10 -6.58 9.96 9.21
C SER A 10 -5.25 10.29 8.51
N GLY A 11 -4.15 10.38 9.27
CA GLY A 11 -2.83 10.59 8.71
C GLY A 11 -2.33 9.43 7.84
N GLN A 12 -2.71 8.20 8.16
CA GLN A 12 -2.40 7.00 7.40
C GLN A 12 -3.24 6.94 6.13
N ILE A 13 -4.51 7.29 6.23
CA ILE A 13 -5.40 7.41 5.07
C ILE A 13 -4.90 8.48 4.09
N ALA A 14 -4.46 9.64 4.57
CA ALA A 14 -3.87 10.65 3.71
C ALA A 14 -2.64 10.11 2.94
N ARG A 15 -1.84 9.23 3.56
CA ARG A 15 -0.71 8.58 2.88
C ARG A 15 -1.14 7.57 1.83
N HIS A 16 -2.25 6.84 2.02
CA HIS A 16 -2.83 6.01 0.97
C HIS A 16 -3.25 6.84 -0.23
N VAL A 17 -3.89 7.98 0.02
CA VAL A 17 -4.33 8.90 -1.05
C VAL A 17 -3.14 9.56 -1.75
N LEU A 18 -2.08 9.93 -1.01
CA LEU A 18 -0.82 10.39 -1.61
C LEU A 18 -0.20 9.32 -2.52
N HIS A 19 -0.18 8.07 -2.08
CA HIS A 19 0.34 6.94 -2.85
C HIS A 19 -0.46 6.71 -4.14
N ASP A 20 -1.79 6.67 -4.07
CA ASP A 20 -2.63 6.46 -5.24
C ASP A 20 -2.53 7.62 -6.23
N SER A 21 -2.44 8.86 -5.71
CA SER A 21 -2.23 10.07 -6.50
C SER A 21 -0.84 10.06 -7.18
N LEU A 22 0.21 9.70 -6.45
CA LEU A 22 1.58 9.56 -6.99
C LEU A 22 1.63 8.53 -8.12
N LYS A 23 1.04 7.36 -7.92
CA LYS A 23 0.92 6.34 -8.96
C LYS A 23 0.23 6.88 -10.22
N LYS A 24 -0.87 7.62 -10.04
CA LYS A 24 -1.62 8.20 -11.15
C LYS A 24 -0.80 9.25 -11.91
N LEU A 25 -0.06 10.09 -11.18
CA LEU A 25 0.84 11.09 -11.76
C LEU A 25 2.02 10.44 -12.50
N ALA A 26 2.59 9.37 -11.96
CA ALA A 26 3.66 8.64 -12.63
C ALA A 26 3.27 8.12 -14.03
N GLY A 27 1.98 7.84 -14.23
CA GLY A 27 1.43 7.48 -15.55
C GLY A 27 1.20 8.66 -16.50
N LYS A 28 1.53 9.90 -16.10
CA LYS A 28 1.36 11.10 -16.93
C LYS A 28 2.65 11.60 -17.59
N GLY A 29 3.74 10.86 -17.46
CA GLY A 29 4.98 11.18 -18.17
C GLY A 29 4.73 11.34 -19.67
N ASP A 30 5.35 12.34 -20.29
CA ASP A 30 5.10 12.77 -21.69
C ASP A 30 6.27 12.50 -22.65
N GLY A 31 7.23 11.70 -22.21
CA GLY A 31 8.43 11.39 -23.00
C GLY A 31 9.56 12.41 -22.83
N GLY A 32 9.45 13.28 -21.82
CA GLY A 32 10.51 14.22 -21.44
C GLY A 32 10.24 15.69 -21.83
N SER A 33 9.14 16.01 -22.50
CA SER A 33 8.81 17.39 -22.91
C SER A 33 8.63 18.32 -21.70
N ASN A 34 7.97 17.83 -20.63
CA ASN A 34 7.77 18.58 -19.37
C ASN A 34 8.27 17.77 -18.15
N ALA A 35 9.36 17.01 -18.32
CA ALA A 35 9.84 16.09 -17.28
C ALA A 35 10.09 16.78 -15.93
N ALA A 36 10.70 17.96 -15.93
CA ALA A 36 11.00 18.69 -14.70
C ALA A 36 9.73 19.11 -13.94
N GLU A 37 8.69 19.54 -14.63
CA GLU A 37 7.41 19.92 -14.01
C GLU A 37 6.68 18.70 -13.46
N ILE A 38 6.61 17.61 -14.24
CA ILE A 38 5.96 16.36 -13.84
C ILE A 38 6.70 15.73 -12.64
N GLU A 39 8.05 15.74 -12.64
CA GLU A 39 8.87 15.29 -11.52
C GLU A 39 8.59 16.14 -10.28
N ALA A 40 8.63 17.47 -10.40
CA ALA A 40 8.35 18.38 -9.29
C ALA A 40 6.94 18.16 -8.70
N GLN A 41 5.93 17.95 -9.56
CA GLN A 41 4.58 17.63 -9.12
C GLN A 41 4.55 16.30 -8.33
N MET A 42 5.15 15.22 -8.86
CA MET A 42 5.24 13.95 -8.16
C MET A 42 5.97 14.06 -6.82
N MET A 43 7.04 14.85 -6.76
CA MET A 43 7.81 15.07 -5.53
C MET A 43 6.98 15.76 -4.45
N LYS A 44 6.01 16.63 -4.77
CA LYS A 44 5.05 17.18 -3.78
C LYS A 44 4.25 16.07 -3.11
N TYR A 45 3.81 15.03 -3.83
CA TYR A 45 3.06 13.90 -3.27
C TYR A 45 3.96 12.93 -2.50
N PHE A 46 5.23 12.82 -2.85
CA PHE A 46 6.18 11.95 -2.15
C PHE A 46 6.81 12.63 -0.92
N LYS A 47 7.39 13.79 -1.08
CA LYS A 47 8.12 14.52 -0.02
C LYS A 47 7.23 15.42 0.84
N GLY A 48 6.01 15.69 0.39
CA GLY A 48 5.08 16.60 1.01
C GLY A 48 5.11 18.00 0.40
N SER A 49 4.11 18.79 0.73
CA SER A 49 3.93 20.17 0.29
C SER A 49 3.38 21.03 1.43
N LYS A 50 3.67 22.33 1.43
CA LYS A 50 3.01 23.32 2.27
C LYS A 50 1.63 23.67 1.73
N GLU A 51 1.43 23.54 0.41
CA GLU A 51 0.15 23.74 -0.25
C GLU A 51 -0.78 22.56 0.01
N ASP A 52 -2.09 22.81 -0.01
CA ASP A 52 -3.07 21.74 -0.04
C ASP A 52 -3.06 21.08 -1.42
N LEU A 53 -2.82 19.78 -1.46
CA LEU A 53 -2.72 19.03 -2.70
C LEU A 53 -4.09 18.46 -3.08
N ASP A 54 -4.43 18.58 -4.36
CA ASP A 54 -5.60 17.91 -4.92
C ASP A 54 -5.46 16.38 -4.82
N ILE A 55 -6.55 15.70 -4.56
CA ILE A 55 -6.61 14.24 -4.69
C ILE A 55 -6.68 13.89 -6.18
N ILE A 56 -5.62 13.29 -6.70
CA ILE A 56 -5.55 12.83 -8.09
C ILE A 56 -6.21 11.45 -8.26
N ALA A 57 -6.07 10.60 -7.24
CA ALA A 57 -6.76 9.32 -7.13
C ALA A 57 -6.88 8.92 -5.64
N PRO A 58 -8.03 8.26 -5.23
CA PRO A 58 -9.23 8.03 -6.04
C PRO A 58 -10.04 9.31 -6.28
N LYS A 59 -10.78 9.37 -7.39
CA LYS A 59 -11.72 10.46 -7.70
C LYS A 59 -13.11 9.90 -8.00
N THR A 60 -14.15 10.70 -7.79
CA THR A 60 -15.52 10.39 -8.19
C THR A 60 -15.57 9.81 -9.60
N LYS A 61 -16.31 8.73 -9.77
CA LYS A 61 -16.49 8.03 -11.05
C LYS A 61 -17.95 7.58 -11.19
N GLY A 62 -18.69 8.23 -12.04
CA GLY A 62 -20.12 7.96 -12.21
C GLY A 62 -20.86 8.15 -10.90
N ASP A 63 -21.64 7.15 -10.50
CA ASP A 63 -22.44 7.18 -9.27
C ASP A 63 -21.61 6.96 -8.00
N PHE A 64 -20.35 6.53 -8.11
CA PHE A 64 -19.45 6.39 -6.99
C PHE A 64 -18.82 7.75 -6.64
N LYS A 65 -19.45 8.46 -5.71
CA LYS A 65 -19.12 9.83 -5.33
C LYS A 65 -18.14 9.85 -4.15
N ILE A 66 -16.98 10.47 -4.33
CA ILE A 66 -15.96 10.66 -3.29
C ILE A 66 -16.18 12.03 -2.62
N LYS A 67 -16.14 12.05 -1.30
CA LYS A 67 -16.37 13.25 -0.47
C LYS A 67 -15.19 14.23 -0.52
N GLN A 68 -13.96 13.75 -0.33
CA GLN A 68 -12.79 14.60 -0.30
C GLN A 68 -12.21 14.86 -1.69
N THR A 69 -11.79 16.10 -1.91
CA THR A 69 -11.12 16.55 -3.14
C THR A 69 -9.68 16.98 -2.91
N THR A 70 -9.32 17.33 -1.67
CA THR A 70 -7.97 17.74 -1.28
C THR A 70 -7.43 16.94 -0.09
N LEU A 71 -6.10 16.88 0.05
CA LEU A 71 -5.41 16.12 1.10
C LEU A 71 -5.71 16.67 2.50
N ASN A 72 -5.82 18.00 2.63
CA ASN A 72 -6.06 18.65 3.92
C ASN A 72 -7.45 18.35 4.50
N GLN A 73 -8.43 17.96 3.65
CA GLN A 73 -9.73 17.47 4.11
C GLN A 73 -9.63 16.11 4.83
N ILE A 74 -8.52 15.39 4.65
CA ILE A 74 -8.22 14.13 5.35
C ILE A 74 -7.25 14.41 6.50
N SER A 75 -6.04 14.89 6.19
CA SER A 75 -5.03 15.21 7.20
C SER A 75 -3.93 16.10 6.62
N LYS A 76 -3.57 17.18 7.34
CA LYS A 76 -2.58 18.16 6.92
C LYS A 76 -1.14 17.68 7.10
N GLY A 77 -0.22 18.13 6.24
CA GLY A 77 1.21 18.00 6.40
C GLY A 77 1.74 16.57 6.36
N LYS A 78 1.09 15.67 5.60
CA LYS A 78 1.53 14.29 5.44
C LYS A 78 2.41 14.12 4.22
N ASN A 79 3.33 13.14 4.29
CA ASN A 79 4.20 12.75 3.18
C ASN A 79 4.46 11.24 3.24
N LEU A 80 5.01 10.69 2.17
CA LEU A 80 5.42 9.29 2.08
C LEU A 80 6.89 9.11 2.45
N SER A 81 7.77 10.01 1.99
CA SER A 81 9.22 9.91 2.12
C SER A 81 9.69 9.73 3.57
N GLY A 82 9.13 10.53 4.51
CA GLY A 82 9.46 10.43 5.93
C GLY A 82 9.06 9.11 6.59
N LYS A 83 8.20 8.34 5.94
CA LYS A 83 7.67 7.04 6.43
C LYS A 83 8.15 5.85 5.61
N THR A 84 8.94 6.07 4.58
CA THR A 84 9.51 5.01 3.75
C THR A 84 10.63 4.30 4.51
N TYR A 85 10.69 2.98 4.39
CA TYR A 85 11.79 2.12 4.89
C TYR A 85 13.15 2.70 4.51
N LYS A 86 14.06 2.83 5.48
CA LYS A 86 15.34 3.55 5.32
C LYS A 86 16.53 2.65 4.94
N GLY A 87 16.35 1.33 4.98
CA GLY A 87 17.42 0.40 4.61
C GLY A 87 17.69 0.39 3.10
N VAL A 88 18.87 -0.14 2.75
CA VAL A 88 19.25 -0.40 1.36
C VAL A 88 18.35 -1.50 0.78
N ILE A 89 17.91 -1.30 -0.45
CA ILE A 89 16.98 -2.21 -1.14
C ILE A 89 17.77 -3.23 -1.97
N ASN A 90 17.81 -4.47 -1.49
CA ASN A 90 18.38 -5.58 -2.24
C ASN A 90 17.52 -5.93 -3.45
N GLY A 91 18.16 -6.26 -4.57
CA GLY A 91 17.46 -6.57 -5.81
C GLY A 91 17.03 -5.34 -6.63
N TRP A 92 17.45 -4.15 -6.23
CA TRP A 92 17.41 -2.93 -7.01
C TRP A 92 18.83 -2.43 -7.27
N PRO A 93 19.16 -1.94 -8.48
CA PRO A 93 20.52 -1.51 -8.79
C PRO A 93 20.93 -0.24 -8.02
N GLY A 94 22.24 -0.07 -7.77
CA GLY A 94 22.82 1.15 -7.22
C GLY A 94 22.86 1.26 -5.70
N GLN A 95 22.54 0.19 -4.95
CA GLN A 95 22.54 0.18 -3.47
C GLN A 95 21.77 1.35 -2.84
N MET A 96 20.61 1.66 -3.40
CA MET A 96 19.76 2.76 -2.98
C MET A 96 18.94 2.38 -1.75
N THR A 97 18.71 3.35 -0.87
CA THR A 97 17.74 3.25 0.23
C THR A 97 16.30 3.32 -0.30
N GLY A 98 15.32 2.95 0.53
CA GLY A 98 13.92 2.98 0.11
C GLY A 98 13.47 4.31 -0.49
N PRO A 99 13.72 5.47 0.15
CA PRO A 99 13.39 6.78 -0.44
C PRO A 99 14.11 7.04 -1.77
N GLU A 100 15.41 6.72 -1.87
CA GLU A 100 16.19 6.94 -3.10
C GLU A 100 15.67 6.09 -4.26
N VAL A 101 15.22 4.86 -4.02
CA VAL A 101 14.57 4.02 -5.03
C VAL A 101 13.31 4.68 -5.58
N ILE A 102 12.46 5.22 -4.70
CA ILE A 102 11.22 5.89 -5.15
C ILE A 102 11.54 7.19 -5.89
N GLU A 103 12.49 7.99 -5.41
CA GLU A 103 12.92 9.23 -6.09
C GLU A 103 13.49 8.93 -7.48
N PHE A 104 14.31 7.90 -7.60
CA PHE A 104 14.82 7.43 -8.90
C PHE A 104 13.67 7.05 -9.84
N MET A 105 12.71 6.27 -9.35
CA MET A 105 11.55 5.85 -10.14
C MET A 105 10.69 7.05 -10.55
N ILE A 106 10.49 8.05 -9.68
CA ILE A 106 9.76 9.29 -9.97
C ILE A 106 10.44 10.05 -11.12
N LYS A 107 11.76 10.26 -11.01
CA LYS A 107 12.54 10.95 -12.05
C LYS A 107 12.41 10.25 -13.40
N LYS A 108 12.53 8.92 -13.41
CA LYS A 108 12.40 8.13 -14.64
C LYS A 108 10.98 8.12 -15.19
N ALA A 109 9.96 8.05 -14.33
CA ALA A 109 8.55 8.13 -14.74
C ALA A 109 8.26 9.46 -15.45
N ALA A 110 8.81 10.58 -14.95
CA ALA A 110 8.65 11.89 -15.57
C ALA A 110 9.28 11.99 -16.98
N GLN A 111 10.36 11.25 -17.21
CA GLN A 111 11.12 11.26 -18.47
C GLN A 111 10.55 10.33 -19.54
N THR A 112 9.61 9.42 -19.18
CA THR A 112 9.11 8.39 -20.09
C THR A 112 7.63 8.57 -20.39
N LYS A 113 7.21 8.25 -21.61
CA LYS A 113 5.81 8.36 -22.02
C LYS A 113 4.93 7.38 -21.24
N GLY A 114 3.95 7.92 -20.52
CA GLY A 114 3.08 7.12 -19.65
C GLY A 114 3.80 6.45 -18.45
N GLY A 115 5.03 6.89 -18.13
CA GLY A 115 5.87 6.28 -17.10
C GLY A 115 6.40 4.90 -17.50
N PHE A 116 6.36 4.55 -18.77
CA PHE A 116 6.83 3.27 -19.30
C PHE A 116 8.09 3.49 -20.16
N ASP A 117 9.16 2.77 -19.83
CA ASP A 117 10.40 2.76 -20.59
C ASP A 117 10.47 1.48 -21.45
N PRO A 118 10.27 1.57 -22.77
CA PRO A 118 10.31 0.40 -23.64
C PRO A 118 11.71 -0.21 -23.79
N ALA A 119 12.77 0.55 -23.54
CA ALA A 119 14.15 0.06 -23.66
C ALA A 119 14.52 -0.88 -22.51
N THR A 120 14.04 -0.61 -21.29
CA THR A 120 14.29 -1.45 -20.10
C THR A 120 13.10 -2.30 -19.70
N GLY A 121 11.91 -2.02 -20.24
CA GLY A 121 10.65 -2.63 -19.85
C GLY A 121 10.14 -2.15 -18.47
N TYR A 122 10.70 -1.10 -17.90
CA TYR A 122 10.27 -0.61 -16.60
C TYR A 122 8.95 0.17 -16.70
N ASN A 123 7.93 -0.34 -15.99
CA ASN A 123 6.68 0.37 -15.77
C ASN A 123 6.74 1.05 -14.39
N TYR A 124 7.22 2.28 -14.37
CA TYR A 124 7.46 3.03 -13.13
C TYR A 124 6.20 3.27 -12.29
N PRO A 125 5.00 3.53 -12.85
CA PRO A 125 3.76 3.60 -12.05
C PRO A 125 3.50 2.35 -11.23
N GLN A 126 3.76 1.16 -11.78
CA GLN A 126 3.58 -0.09 -11.04
C GLN A 126 4.70 -0.34 -10.04
N LEU A 127 5.95 -0.12 -10.43
CA LEU A 127 7.11 -0.26 -9.54
C LEU A 127 6.96 0.66 -8.30
N ILE A 128 6.70 1.95 -8.49
CA ILE A 128 6.45 2.91 -7.41
C ILE A 128 5.33 2.42 -6.50
N SER A 129 4.18 2.08 -7.09
CA SER A 129 3.00 1.73 -6.32
C SER A 129 3.22 0.47 -5.47
N LYS A 130 3.72 -0.62 -6.07
CA LYS A 130 3.82 -1.90 -5.37
C LYS A 130 4.95 -1.90 -4.34
N PHE A 131 6.07 -1.25 -4.66
CA PHE A 131 7.16 -1.06 -3.71
C PHE A 131 6.74 -0.17 -2.53
N ALA A 132 6.12 0.98 -2.78
CA ALA A 132 5.70 1.90 -1.72
C ALA A 132 4.65 1.29 -0.77
N MET A 133 3.77 0.39 -1.25
CA MET A 133 2.84 -0.32 -0.37
C MET A 133 3.57 -1.06 0.76
N GLY A 134 4.67 -1.76 0.45
CA GLY A 134 5.49 -2.42 1.47
C GLY A 134 6.38 -1.43 2.21
N ALA A 135 7.15 -0.65 1.48
CA ALA A 135 8.16 0.25 2.05
C ALA A 135 7.58 1.36 2.95
N VAL A 136 6.31 1.72 2.78
CA VAL A 136 5.62 2.70 3.62
C VAL A 136 4.63 2.00 4.55
N PHE A 137 3.58 1.38 4.00
CA PHE A 137 2.43 0.97 4.82
C PHE A 137 2.73 -0.27 5.65
N TYR A 138 3.23 -1.33 5.02
CA TYR A 138 3.58 -2.56 5.72
C TYR A 138 4.71 -2.33 6.73
N ASN A 139 5.80 -1.69 6.30
CA ASN A 139 6.93 -1.37 7.18
C ASN A 139 6.50 -0.56 8.41
N GLN A 140 5.77 0.54 8.22
CA GLN A 140 5.33 1.35 9.34
C GLN A 140 4.41 0.59 10.29
N ALA A 141 3.47 -0.21 9.78
CA ALA A 141 2.56 -0.96 10.63
C ALA A 141 3.30 -2.03 11.45
N VAL A 142 4.07 -2.91 10.80
CA VAL A 142 4.61 -4.10 11.46
C VAL A 142 5.90 -3.83 12.23
N ASP A 143 6.73 -2.90 11.79
CA ASP A 143 8.00 -2.56 12.43
C ASP A 143 7.84 -1.46 13.49
N ASN A 144 7.26 -0.32 13.11
CA ASN A 144 7.15 0.81 14.03
C ASN A 144 5.95 0.67 14.99
N TYR A 145 4.72 0.50 14.46
CA TYR A 145 3.53 0.62 15.31
C TYR A 145 3.22 -0.65 16.12
N LEU A 146 3.26 -1.83 15.50
CA LEU A 146 2.94 -3.10 16.18
C LEU A 146 4.12 -3.71 16.92
N ASP A 147 5.35 -3.28 16.66
CA ASP A 147 6.55 -3.73 17.36
C ASP A 147 7.10 -2.65 18.31
N GLU A 148 7.81 -1.65 17.80
CA GLU A 148 8.50 -0.66 18.63
C GLU A 148 7.54 0.07 19.60
N LYS A 149 6.37 0.49 19.10
CA LYS A 149 5.38 1.23 19.93
C LYS A 149 4.56 0.31 20.83
N MET A 150 4.48 -0.98 20.55
CA MET A 150 3.87 -1.97 21.44
C MET A 150 4.86 -2.64 22.39
N ALA A 151 6.16 -2.44 22.22
CA ALA A 151 7.19 -2.98 23.10
C ALA A 151 6.98 -2.60 24.57
N PRO A 152 7.41 -3.44 25.54
CA PRO A 152 7.26 -3.17 26.97
C PRO A 152 7.91 -1.88 27.44
N GLY A 153 9.04 -1.47 26.84
CA GLY A 153 9.77 -0.26 27.17
C GLY A 153 9.21 1.02 26.52
N SER A 154 8.19 0.93 25.65
CA SER A 154 7.55 2.09 25.05
C SER A 154 6.57 2.75 26.02
N LYS A 155 5.98 3.88 25.60
CA LYS A 155 4.95 4.58 26.40
C LYS A 155 3.79 3.65 26.79
N THR A 156 3.37 3.74 28.05
CA THR A 156 2.33 2.88 28.64
C THR A 156 0.91 3.32 28.26
N ASN A 157 -0.07 2.46 28.52
CA ASN A 157 -1.47 2.74 28.22
C ASN A 157 -2.16 3.69 29.21
N ASP A 158 -1.55 3.96 30.37
CA ASP A 158 -2.08 4.79 31.44
C ASP A 158 -1.84 6.30 31.25
N LYS A 159 -1.51 6.72 30.04
CA LYS A 159 -1.30 8.13 29.71
C LYS A 159 -1.99 8.49 28.40
N PRO A 160 -2.57 9.69 28.30
CA PRO A 160 -3.08 10.18 27.04
C PRO A 160 -1.93 10.28 26.02
N TYR A 161 -2.25 10.14 24.74
CA TYR A 161 -1.27 10.28 23.67
C TYR A 161 -0.55 11.64 23.71
N LYS A 162 -1.29 12.68 24.00
CA LYS A 162 -0.83 14.06 24.24
C LYS A 162 -1.84 14.78 25.11
N ASP A 163 -1.47 15.94 25.64
CA ASP A 163 -2.38 16.73 26.43
C ASP A 163 -3.68 17.03 25.70
N GLY A 164 -4.80 16.78 26.37
CA GLY A 164 -6.15 16.92 25.82
C GLY A 164 -6.59 15.83 24.85
N ALA A 165 -5.78 14.79 24.60
CA ALA A 165 -6.22 13.64 23.80
C ALA A 165 -7.19 12.75 24.59
N TYR A 166 -8.21 12.23 23.90
CA TYR A 166 -9.23 11.34 24.47
C TYR A 166 -8.89 9.85 24.22
N TYR A 167 -7.66 9.57 23.82
CA TYR A 167 -7.13 8.23 23.58
C TYR A 167 -5.73 8.11 24.18
N THR A 168 -5.38 6.91 24.55
CA THR A 168 -4.07 6.58 25.11
C THR A 168 -3.02 6.46 24.00
N TYR A 169 -1.75 6.39 24.40
CA TYR A 169 -0.67 6.18 23.45
C TYR A 169 -0.79 4.82 22.73
N LYS A 170 -1.18 3.75 23.46
CA LYS A 170 -1.33 2.41 22.87
C LYS A 170 -2.53 2.34 21.93
N GLU A 171 -3.65 2.96 22.29
CA GLU A 171 -4.82 3.08 21.41
C GLU A 171 -4.43 3.77 20.10
N HIS A 172 -3.77 4.91 20.17
CA HIS A 172 -3.37 5.66 18.98
C HIS A 172 -2.39 4.90 18.10
N ALA A 173 -1.37 4.26 18.69
CA ALA A 173 -0.41 3.47 17.93
C ALA A 173 -1.06 2.29 17.21
N TRP A 174 -2.02 1.62 17.88
CA TRP A 174 -2.80 0.52 17.30
C TRP A 174 -3.68 0.99 16.15
N ASP A 175 -4.39 2.10 16.34
CA ASP A 175 -5.24 2.71 15.31
C ASP A 175 -4.43 3.15 14.09
N GLU A 176 -3.21 3.70 14.29
CA GLU A 176 -2.31 4.06 13.20
C GLU A 176 -1.84 2.84 12.38
N ALA A 177 -1.58 1.70 13.04
CA ALA A 177 -1.26 0.44 12.36
C ALA A 177 -2.45 -0.04 11.50
N PHE A 178 -3.67 0.00 12.06
CA PHE A 178 -4.89 -0.30 11.31
C PHE A 178 -5.09 0.64 10.12
N GLY A 179 -4.84 1.93 10.30
CA GLY A 179 -4.92 2.92 9.21
C GLY A 179 -4.00 2.57 8.03
N TYR A 180 -2.82 2.01 8.27
CA TYR A 180 -1.93 1.52 7.21
C TYR A 180 -2.41 0.21 6.56
N TRP A 181 -3.19 -0.62 7.27
CA TRP A 181 -3.86 -1.77 6.65
C TRP A 181 -4.81 -1.32 5.54
N GLY A 182 -5.50 -0.21 5.76
CA GLY A 182 -6.30 0.47 4.76
C GLY A 182 -7.70 -0.12 4.54
N ALA A 183 -8.24 -0.85 5.52
CA ALA A 183 -9.59 -1.39 5.46
C ALA A 183 -10.65 -0.33 5.79
N VAL A 184 -11.83 -0.45 5.18
CA VAL A 184 -13.01 0.33 5.59
C VAL A 184 -13.41 -0.01 7.03
N SER A 185 -13.99 0.96 7.75
CA SER A 185 -14.38 0.79 9.15
C SER A 185 -15.42 -0.32 9.40
N HIS A 186 -16.28 -0.58 8.42
CA HIS A 186 -17.37 -1.57 8.47
C HIS A 186 -17.11 -2.83 7.66
N GLY A 187 -15.87 -3.04 7.19
CA GLY A 187 -15.50 -4.09 6.23
C GLY A 187 -15.77 -5.51 6.71
N LEU A 188 -15.76 -5.77 8.03
CA LEU A 188 -16.11 -7.09 8.59
C LEU A 188 -17.59 -7.48 8.38
N GLY A 189 -18.47 -6.50 8.17
CA GLY A 189 -19.87 -6.72 7.83
C GLY A 189 -20.14 -6.94 6.34
N LEU A 190 -19.10 -6.85 5.50
CA LEU A 190 -19.19 -6.97 4.05
C LEU A 190 -18.60 -8.29 3.56
N SER A 191 -19.11 -8.79 2.44
CA SER A 191 -18.46 -9.89 1.73
C SER A 191 -17.12 -9.44 1.11
N ALA A 192 -16.22 -10.40 0.87
CA ALA A 192 -14.95 -10.12 0.21
C ALA A 192 -15.14 -9.47 -1.18
N LYS A 193 -16.22 -9.85 -1.89
CA LYS A 193 -16.56 -9.21 -3.17
C LYS A 193 -16.94 -7.74 -3.00
N GLN A 194 -17.77 -7.39 -2.02
CA GLN A 194 -18.14 -6.00 -1.74
C GLN A 194 -16.92 -5.18 -1.33
N ASN A 195 -16.07 -5.70 -0.43
CA ASN A 195 -14.81 -5.05 -0.06
C ASN A 195 -13.90 -4.80 -1.28
N TYR A 196 -13.83 -5.75 -2.21
CA TYR A 196 -13.11 -5.58 -3.48
C TYR A 196 -13.75 -4.53 -4.38
N ASP A 197 -15.07 -4.55 -4.53
CA ASP A 197 -15.82 -3.67 -5.43
C ASP A 197 -15.81 -2.21 -4.96
N ILE A 198 -15.69 -1.93 -3.66
CA ILE A 198 -15.48 -0.58 -3.12
C ILE A 198 -14.23 0.05 -3.75
N THR A 199 -13.08 -0.62 -3.71
CA THR A 199 -11.84 -0.08 -4.33
C THR A 199 -11.96 0.04 -5.85
N LYS A 200 -12.79 -0.77 -6.48
CA LYS A 200 -13.07 -0.67 -7.92
C LYS A 200 -14.12 0.39 -8.27
N MET A 201 -14.67 1.06 -7.25
CA MET A 201 -15.77 2.05 -7.40
C MET A 201 -16.96 1.46 -8.15
N LYS A 202 -17.39 0.26 -7.75
CA LYS A 202 -18.48 -0.50 -8.37
C LYS A 202 -19.65 -0.73 -7.44
N ASP A 203 -19.49 -0.52 -6.14
CA ASP A 203 -20.52 -0.76 -5.13
C ASP A 203 -20.57 0.43 -4.17
N MET A 204 -21.33 1.45 -4.60
CA MET A 204 -21.56 2.66 -3.79
C MET A 204 -22.34 2.34 -2.52
N ALA A 205 -23.32 1.45 -2.61
CA ALA A 205 -24.19 1.09 -1.47
C ALA A 205 -23.41 0.36 -0.37
N ALA A 206 -22.42 -0.49 -0.74
CA ALA A 206 -21.55 -1.13 0.23
C ALA A 206 -20.54 -0.15 0.83
N ALA A 207 -20.13 0.89 0.09
CA ALA A 207 -19.15 1.86 0.56
C ALA A 207 -19.77 2.89 1.51
N ASP A 208 -20.87 3.52 1.11
CA ASP A 208 -21.57 4.58 1.85
C ASP A 208 -22.33 4.00 3.04
N GLN A 209 -21.62 3.80 4.15
CA GLN A 209 -22.18 3.19 5.36
C GLN A 209 -23.21 4.09 6.04
N ASN A 210 -22.96 5.39 6.08
CA ASN A 210 -23.82 6.37 6.75
C ASN A 210 -24.97 6.88 5.89
N LYS A 211 -25.01 6.50 4.59
CA LYS A 211 -26.03 6.84 3.59
C LYS A 211 -26.16 8.35 3.37
N ASP A 212 -25.04 9.08 3.43
CA ASP A 212 -25.01 10.52 3.16
C ASP A 212 -24.86 10.85 1.65
N GLY A 213 -24.74 9.82 0.81
CA GLY A 213 -24.64 9.92 -0.65
C GLY A 213 -23.23 10.16 -1.17
N VAL A 214 -22.22 10.07 -0.31
CA VAL A 214 -20.81 10.20 -0.67
C VAL A 214 -19.94 9.21 0.12
N VAL A 215 -18.82 8.82 -0.44
CA VAL A 215 -17.83 7.94 0.21
C VAL A 215 -16.79 8.78 0.91
N ASP A 216 -16.73 8.71 2.24
CA ASP A 216 -15.68 9.33 3.04
C ASP A 216 -14.42 8.45 3.00
N LEU A 217 -13.38 8.93 2.32
CA LEU A 217 -12.11 8.21 2.21
C LEU A 217 -11.48 7.86 3.56
N LYS A 218 -11.84 8.56 4.63
CA LYS A 218 -11.30 8.30 5.98
C LYS A 218 -11.76 6.98 6.59
N SER A 219 -12.92 6.47 6.17
CA SER A 219 -13.56 5.30 6.79
C SER A 219 -14.30 4.36 5.83
N GLU A 220 -14.60 4.80 4.60
CA GLU A 220 -15.53 4.11 3.68
C GLU A 220 -14.88 3.64 2.38
N TYR A 221 -13.54 3.62 2.30
CA TYR A 221 -12.80 3.17 1.12
C TYR A 221 -11.69 2.19 1.51
N ASN A 222 -11.54 1.10 0.73
CA ASN A 222 -10.44 0.13 0.93
C ASN A 222 -9.21 0.51 0.11
N PHE A 223 -8.05 0.54 0.76
CA PHE A 223 -6.78 0.90 0.14
C PHE A 223 -5.78 -0.27 0.11
N ALA A 224 -4.77 -0.16 -0.73
CA ALA A 224 -3.53 -0.93 -0.72
C ALA A 224 -3.71 -2.43 -0.40
N HIS A 225 -3.15 -2.91 0.72
CA HIS A 225 -3.15 -4.32 1.06
C HIS A 225 -4.51 -4.86 1.45
N ALA A 226 -5.40 -4.06 2.04
CA ALA A 226 -6.79 -4.47 2.31
C ALA A 226 -7.54 -4.77 0.99
N TYR A 227 -7.32 -3.95 -0.05
CA TYR A 227 -7.83 -4.25 -1.39
C TYR A 227 -7.27 -5.56 -1.95
N TYR A 228 -5.95 -5.80 -1.84
CA TYR A 228 -5.35 -7.04 -2.33
C TYR A 228 -5.89 -8.26 -1.58
N ALA A 229 -6.02 -8.18 -0.26
CA ALA A 229 -6.63 -9.22 0.56
C ALA A 229 -8.04 -9.56 0.07
N SER A 230 -8.92 -8.56 -0.06
CA SER A 230 -10.27 -8.78 -0.58
C SER A 230 -10.28 -9.33 -2.01
N SER A 231 -9.29 -8.98 -2.83
CA SER A 231 -9.13 -9.52 -4.18
C SER A 231 -8.81 -11.02 -4.20
N PHE A 232 -8.07 -11.52 -3.23
CA PHE A 232 -7.80 -12.94 -3.08
C PHE A 232 -9.00 -13.66 -2.45
N ASP A 233 -9.54 -13.09 -1.39
CA ASP A 233 -10.62 -13.68 -0.59
C ASP A 233 -11.91 -13.87 -1.38
N LYS A 234 -12.20 -13.01 -2.36
CA LYS A 234 -13.42 -13.15 -3.20
C LYS A 234 -13.48 -14.46 -4.00
N GLY A 235 -12.35 -15.16 -4.14
CA GLY A 235 -12.28 -16.49 -4.74
C GLY A 235 -12.65 -17.63 -3.78
N GLY A 236 -12.88 -17.33 -2.50
CA GLY A 236 -13.29 -18.28 -1.46
C GLY A 236 -12.19 -19.24 -0.98
N LYS A 237 -10.93 -19.04 -1.41
CA LYS A 237 -9.79 -19.90 -1.03
C LYS A 237 -8.97 -19.33 0.13
N THR A 238 -9.13 -18.06 0.42
CA THR A 238 -8.42 -17.33 1.49
C THR A 238 -9.40 -16.48 2.28
N ASN A 239 -8.98 -16.01 3.46
CA ASN A 239 -9.75 -15.12 4.32
C ASN A 239 -8.84 -14.07 4.98
N TYR A 240 -7.92 -13.50 4.22
CA TYR A 240 -6.92 -12.57 4.74
C TYR A 240 -7.52 -11.28 5.27
N TYR A 241 -8.47 -10.69 4.53
CA TYR A 241 -9.10 -9.42 4.90
C TYR A 241 -9.76 -9.50 6.27
N ASN A 242 -10.65 -10.47 6.47
CA ASN A 242 -11.35 -10.63 7.73
C ASN A 242 -10.39 -11.05 8.85
N THR A 243 -9.44 -11.96 8.59
CA THR A 243 -8.47 -12.41 9.60
C THR A 243 -7.65 -11.24 10.15
N VAL A 244 -7.09 -10.40 9.28
CA VAL A 244 -6.28 -9.24 9.70
C VAL A 244 -7.16 -8.18 10.36
N THR A 245 -8.29 -7.84 9.76
CA THR A 245 -9.19 -6.79 10.28
C THR A 245 -9.80 -7.20 11.63
N GLN A 246 -10.16 -8.47 11.80
CA GLN A 246 -10.68 -9.00 13.08
C GLN A 246 -9.59 -8.95 14.17
N ALA A 247 -8.35 -9.33 13.85
CA ALA A 247 -7.25 -9.26 14.80
C ALA A 247 -6.97 -7.81 15.25
N PHE A 248 -7.07 -6.83 14.33
CA PHE A 248 -7.02 -5.43 14.69
C PHE A 248 -8.16 -5.01 15.62
N LEU A 249 -9.40 -5.43 15.33
CA LEU A 249 -10.56 -5.12 16.18
C LEU A 249 -10.42 -5.72 17.58
N ASP A 250 -10.01 -6.97 17.68
CA ASP A 250 -9.90 -7.67 18.97
C ASP A 250 -8.74 -7.13 19.82
N GLY A 251 -7.59 -6.83 19.20
CA GLY A 251 -6.50 -6.16 19.89
C GLY A 251 -6.90 -4.75 20.39
N ARG A 252 -7.69 -4.00 19.60
CA ARG A 252 -8.21 -2.67 20.01
C ARG A 252 -9.17 -2.78 21.19
N LYS A 253 -10.00 -3.84 21.25
CA LYS A 253 -10.90 -4.13 22.39
C LYS A 253 -10.11 -4.39 23.67
N ILE A 254 -8.99 -5.14 23.60
CA ILE A 254 -8.12 -5.37 24.76
C ILE A 254 -7.59 -4.06 25.30
N ILE A 255 -7.03 -3.20 24.42
CA ILE A 255 -6.46 -1.91 24.84
C ILE A 255 -7.54 -1.00 25.43
N ALA A 256 -8.71 -0.92 24.81
CA ALA A 256 -9.83 -0.11 25.31
C ALA A 256 -10.42 -0.69 26.62
N GLY A 257 -10.45 -2.03 26.74
CA GLY A 257 -10.93 -2.73 27.92
C GLY A 257 -10.13 -2.42 29.20
N ALA A 258 -8.86 -2.06 29.04
CA ALA A 258 -8.01 -1.60 30.15
C ALA A 258 -8.39 -0.18 30.65
N LYS A 259 -9.34 0.51 30.01
CA LYS A 259 -9.94 1.80 30.45
C LYS A 259 -8.90 2.88 30.80
N GLY A 260 -7.78 2.91 30.07
CA GLY A 260 -6.70 3.86 30.33
C GLY A 260 -5.75 3.43 31.45
N GLU A 261 -5.87 2.21 31.96
CA GLU A 261 -4.93 1.64 32.91
C GLU A 261 -3.75 0.96 32.18
N LYS A 262 -2.69 0.65 32.91
CA LYS A 262 -1.58 -0.16 32.38
C LYS A 262 -2.06 -1.55 31.99
N LEU A 263 -1.66 -1.98 30.81
CA LEU A 263 -1.96 -3.36 30.37
C LEU A 263 -1.29 -4.38 31.29
N SER A 264 -2.05 -5.35 31.76
CA SER A 264 -1.57 -6.52 32.49
C SER A 264 -0.67 -7.41 31.63
N SER A 265 0.02 -8.35 32.24
CA SER A 265 0.85 -9.33 31.51
C SER A 265 0.02 -10.21 30.57
N SER A 266 -1.19 -10.60 30.97
CA SER A 266 -2.12 -11.38 30.15
C SER A 266 -2.65 -10.59 28.94
N GLU A 267 -3.01 -9.31 29.12
CA GLU A 267 -3.44 -8.45 28.03
C GLU A 267 -2.31 -8.20 27.02
N LYS A 268 -1.08 -7.98 27.50
CA LYS A 268 0.11 -7.87 26.62
C LYS A 268 0.35 -9.15 25.83
N ALA A 269 0.24 -10.33 26.47
CA ALA A 269 0.40 -11.60 25.78
C ALA A 269 -0.70 -11.82 24.72
N ALA A 270 -1.95 -11.48 25.03
CA ALA A 270 -3.05 -11.55 24.07
C ALA A 270 -2.84 -10.61 22.88
N LEU A 271 -2.37 -9.37 23.12
CA LEU A 271 -2.02 -8.43 22.05
C LEU A 271 -0.89 -8.96 21.15
N GLN A 272 0.15 -9.58 21.72
CA GLN A 272 1.21 -10.21 20.93
C GLN A 272 0.67 -11.35 20.05
N GLY A 273 -0.33 -12.11 20.52
CA GLY A 273 -1.03 -13.09 19.70
C GLY A 273 -1.73 -12.45 18.49
N HIS A 274 -2.45 -11.35 18.69
CA HIS A 274 -3.08 -10.61 17.58
C HIS A 274 -2.05 -9.98 16.63
N ILE A 275 -0.96 -9.43 17.14
CA ILE A 275 0.15 -8.91 16.32
C ILE A 275 0.74 -10.01 15.43
N ALA A 276 0.97 -11.20 15.98
CA ALA A 276 1.47 -12.34 15.21
C ALA A 276 0.50 -12.73 14.08
N VAL A 277 -0.80 -12.75 14.33
CA VAL A 277 -1.83 -13.00 13.31
C VAL A 277 -1.81 -11.94 12.22
N ILE A 278 -1.75 -10.65 12.59
CA ILE A 278 -1.70 -9.53 11.64
C ILE A 278 -0.45 -9.66 10.76
N ASN A 279 0.73 -9.80 11.37
CA ASN A 279 2.00 -9.84 10.66
C ASN A 279 2.05 -11.01 9.67
N ALA A 280 1.70 -12.22 10.13
CA ALA A 280 1.74 -13.42 9.30
C ALA A 280 0.77 -13.35 8.11
N ASN A 281 -0.44 -12.85 8.31
CA ASN A 281 -1.44 -12.80 7.24
C ASN A 281 -1.24 -11.61 6.30
N TRP A 282 -0.80 -10.47 6.79
CA TRP A 282 -0.43 -9.34 5.93
C TRP A 282 0.75 -9.67 5.02
N GLU A 283 1.77 -10.34 5.56
CA GLU A 283 2.90 -10.84 4.77
C GLU A 283 2.44 -11.80 3.68
N LYS A 284 1.53 -12.72 4.00
CA LYS A 284 0.94 -13.63 3.01
C LYS A 284 0.22 -12.88 1.88
N VAL A 285 -0.45 -11.77 2.16
CA VAL A 285 -1.08 -10.93 1.12
C VAL A 285 -0.03 -10.40 0.14
N ILE A 286 1.13 -9.97 0.62
CA ILE A 286 2.21 -9.48 -0.23
C ILE A 286 2.82 -10.65 -1.03
N ALA A 287 3.10 -11.77 -0.38
CA ALA A 287 3.65 -12.97 -1.02
C ALA A 287 2.69 -13.55 -2.08
N GLU A 288 1.39 -13.61 -1.79
CA GLU A 288 0.34 -14.01 -2.74
C GLU A 288 0.28 -13.08 -3.95
N SER A 289 0.51 -11.77 -3.74
CA SER A 289 0.60 -10.80 -4.82
C SER A 289 1.82 -11.08 -5.73
N VAL A 290 2.98 -11.42 -5.14
CA VAL A 290 4.16 -11.84 -5.91
C VAL A 290 3.85 -13.08 -6.74
N PHE A 291 3.27 -14.10 -6.13
CA PHE A 291 2.90 -15.35 -6.81
C PHE A 291 1.91 -15.13 -7.96
N LYS A 292 0.87 -14.34 -7.71
CA LYS A 292 -0.12 -13.95 -8.74
C LYS A 292 0.55 -13.31 -9.95
N TYR A 293 1.42 -12.34 -9.72
CA TYR A 293 2.07 -11.63 -10.82
C TYR A 293 3.17 -12.44 -11.50
N ALA A 294 3.82 -13.36 -10.81
CA ALA A 294 4.69 -14.34 -11.44
C ALA A 294 3.91 -15.20 -12.46
N GLY A 295 2.73 -15.68 -12.08
CA GLY A 295 1.84 -16.40 -13.01
C GLY A 295 1.33 -15.53 -14.16
N SER A 296 1.12 -14.22 -13.94
CA SER A 296 0.74 -13.29 -15.01
C SER A 296 1.89 -13.08 -16.00
N VAL A 297 3.10 -12.84 -15.49
CA VAL A 297 4.32 -12.69 -16.28
C VAL A 297 4.58 -13.92 -17.14
N TYR A 298 4.47 -15.11 -16.57
CA TYR A 298 4.60 -16.37 -17.34
C TYR A 298 3.63 -16.45 -18.53
N LYS A 299 2.35 -16.15 -18.27
CA LYS A 299 1.32 -16.15 -19.33
C LYS A 299 1.57 -15.10 -20.41
N ASP A 300 2.12 -13.94 -20.01
CA ASP A 300 2.43 -12.88 -20.97
C ASP A 300 3.63 -13.26 -21.85
N ILE A 301 4.65 -13.94 -21.29
CA ILE A 301 5.79 -14.46 -22.06
C ILE A 301 5.29 -15.47 -23.11
N VAL A 302 4.48 -16.43 -22.70
CA VAL A 302 3.91 -17.43 -23.67
C VAL A 302 3.17 -16.73 -24.82
N LYS A 303 2.37 -15.69 -24.51
CA LYS A 303 1.67 -14.93 -25.57
C LYS A 303 2.62 -14.16 -26.49
N LEU A 304 3.72 -13.65 -25.96
CA LEU A 304 4.72 -12.93 -26.75
C LEU A 304 5.49 -13.88 -27.66
N GLU A 305 5.74 -15.13 -27.23
CA GLU A 305 6.34 -16.18 -28.04
C GLU A 305 5.41 -16.62 -29.21
N GLU A 306 4.10 -16.67 -28.94
CA GLU A 306 3.11 -17.03 -29.98
C GLU A 306 2.88 -15.88 -30.98
N ASN A 307 2.74 -14.64 -30.49
CA ASN A 307 2.45 -13.47 -31.33
C ASN A 307 2.89 -12.17 -30.64
N TYR A 308 4.00 -11.63 -31.09
CA TYR A 308 4.50 -10.34 -30.59
C TYR A 308 3.58 -9.18 -31.00
N SER A 309 3.32 -8.30 -30.04
CA SER A 309 2.77 -6.96 -30.29
C SER A 309 3.22 -5.99 -29.21
N ASP A 310 3.31 -4.71 -29.52
CA ASP A 310 3.66 -3.66 -28.55
C ASP A 310 2.71 -3.65 -27.34
N LYS A 311 1.45 -3.94 -27.58
CA LYS A 311 0.43 -4.05 -26.53
C LYS A 311 0.71 -5.25 -25.60
N ALA A 312 1.06 -6.40 -26.15
CA ALA A 312 1.42 -7.60 -25.38
C ALA A 312 2.70 -7.34 -24.58
N PHE A 313 3.72 -6.71 -25.19
CA PHE A 313 4.95 -6.33 -24.52
C PHE A 313 4.70 -5.32 -23.38
N SER A 314 3.90 -4.28 -23.61
CA SER A 314 3.52 -3.32 -22.57
C SER A 314 2.76 -3.99 -21.41
N THR A 315 1.94 -5.01 -21.70
CA THR A 315 1.22 -5.79 -20.68
C THR A 315 2.19 -6.65 -19.86
N TYR A 316 3.13 -7.31 -20.51
CA TYR A 316 4.21 -8.06 -19.85
C TYR A 316 5.03 -7.16 -18.92
N ALA A 317 5.50 -6.02 -19.43
CA ALA A 317 6.25 -5.04 -18.66
C ALA A 317 5.46 -4.52 -17.44
N LYS A 318 4.16 -4.29 -17.60
CA LYS A 318 3.27 -3.89 -16.51
C LYS A 318 3.21 -4.97 -15.42
N HIS A 319 2.96 -6.23 -15.77
CA HIS A 319 2.87 -7.31 -14.80
C HIS A 319 4.23 -7.63 -14.15
N TRP A 320 5.33 -7.51 -14.90
CA TRP A 320 6.67 -7.61 -14.33
C TRP A 320 6.94 -6.48 -13.32
N GLY A 321 6.55 -5.25 -13.61
CA GLY A 321 6.66 -4.12 -12.68
C GLY A 321 5.85 -4.34 -11.39
N GLU A 322 4.66 -4.96 -11.50
CA GLU A 322 3.86 -5.35 -10.34
C GLU A 322 4.53 -6.48 -9.54
N LEU A 323 5.05 -7.50 -10.22
CA LEU A 323 5.82 -8.59 -9.61
C LEU A 323 7.05 -8.05 -8.87
N LYS A 324 7.87 -7.27 -9.57
CA LYS A 324 9.13 -6.73 -9.01
C LYS A 324 8.85 -5.80 -7.84
N GLY A 325 7.88 -4.91 -7.96
CA GLY A 325 7.50 -3.99 -6.88
C GLY A 325 7.09 -4.71 -5.60
N PHE A 326 6.26 -5.76 -5.68
CA PHE A 326 5.89 -6.57 -4.51
C PHE A 326 7.05 -7.42 -3.98
N ALA A 327 7.91 -7.96 -4.85
CA ALA A 327 9.10 -8.69 -4.42
C ALA A 327 10.07 -7.81 -3.63
N LEU A 328 10.27 -6.56 -4.08
CA LEU A 328 11.04 -5.56 -3.32
C LEU A 328 10.35 -5.20 -1.98
N ALA A 329 9.02 -5.14 -1.97
CA ALA A 329 8.24 -4.79 -0.79
C ALA A 329 8.39 -5.81 0.35
N LEU A 330 8.53 -7.10 0.05
CA LEU A 330 8.65 -8.17 1.06
C LEU A 330 9.81 -8.00 2.02
N GLN A 331 10.93 -7.39 1.59
CA GLN A 331 12.09 -7.18 2.44
C GLN A 331 11.96 -6.01 3.42
N THR A 332 10.89 -5.22 3.32
CA THR A 332 10.69 -4.00 4.12
C THR A 332 9.93 -4.25 5.41
N GLY A 333 9.42 -5.45 5.62
CA GLY A 333 8.80 -5.87 6.87
C GLY A 333 9.82 -6.46 7.84
N LYS A 334 9.37 -6.76 9.05
CA LYS A 334 10.16 -7.41 10.11
C LYS A 334 10.10 -8.93 10.06
N SER A 335 9.64 -9.49 8.96
CA SER A 335 9.49 -10.93 8.85
C SER A 335 10.82 -11.66 8.73
N ASN A 336 10.83 -12.93 9.15
CA ASN A 336 11.93 -13.84 8.98
C ASN A 336 12.19 -14.24 7.51
N LEU A 337 11.63 -13.51 6.54
CA LEU A 337 11.84 -13.75 5.11
C LEU A 337 13.14 -13.16 4.56
N GLY A 338 14.03 -12.57 5.38
CA GLY A 338 15.21 -11.84 4.97
C GLY A 338 15.95 -12.45 3.77
N GLU A 339 16.54 -13.62 3.91
CA GLU A 339 17.23 -14.31 2.81
C GLU A 339 16.27 -14.78 1.71
N THR A 340 15.09 -15.23 2.05
CA THR A 340 14.07 -15.67 1.09
C THR A 340 13.60 -14.49 0.23
N ALA A 341 13.36 -13.31 0.83
CA ALA A 341 13.02 -12.11 0.10
C ALA A 341 14.16 -11.66 -0.83
N VAL A 342 15.39 -11.74 -0.39
CA VAL A 342 16.58 -11.46 -1.23
C VAL A 342 16.66 -12.45 -2.39
N LYS A 343 16.52 -13.75 -2.13
CA LYS A 343 16.51 -14.80 -3.17
C LYS A 343 15.37 -14.56 -4.19
N LEU A 344 14.18 -14.24 -3.73
CA LEU A 344 13.05 -13.91 -4.58
C LEU A 344 13.34 -12.71 -5.49
N ASN A 345 13.97 -11.67 -4.95
CA ASN A 345 14.35 -10.51 -5.74
C ASN A 345 15.42 -10.81 -6.80
N ARG A 346 16.34 -11.74 -6.52
CA ARG A 346 17.30 -12.24 -7.52
C ARG A 346 16.57 -13.02 -8.63
N LEU A 347 15.63 -13.86 -8.28
CA LEU A 347 14.85 -14.65 -9.25
C LEU A 347 13.96 -13.78 -10.17
N THR A 348 13.45 -12.65 -9.68
CA THR A 348 12.69 -11.69 -10.50
C THR A 348 13.59 -10.86 -11.43
N GLY A 349 14.91 -10.91 -11.26
CA GLY A 349 15.87 -10.15 -12.06
C GLY A 349 15.83 -8.65 -11.81
N MET A 350 16.70 -7.92 -12.52
CA MET A 350 16.77 -6.45 -12.50
C MET A 350 16.16 -5.79 -13.73
N GLY A 351 15.57 -6.54 -14.62
CA GLY A 351 14.92 -6.09 -15.84
C GLY A 351 14.13 -7.22 -16.46
N LEU A 352 13.43 -6.92 -17.54
CA LEU A 352 12.74 -7.94 -18.32
C LEU A 352 13.74 -8.91 -18.94
N SER A 353 13.44 -10.22 -18.86
CA SER A 353 14.15 -11.22 -19.64
C SER A 353 13.56 -11.23 -21.05
N LEU A 354 14.37 -10.85 -22.03
CA LEU A 354 14.01 -10.90 -23.46
C LEU A 354 14.58 -12.15 -24.15
N ILE A 355 15.25 -13.05 -23.40
CA ILE A 355 15.95 -14.21 -23.94
C ILE A 355 15.00 -15.18 -24.68
N HIS A 356 13.72 -15.13 -24.37
CA HIS A 356 12.71 -16.01 -24.97
C HIS A 356 11.84 -15.32 -26.04
N ILE A 357 12.10 -14.04 -26.34
CA ILE A 357 11.43 -13.35 -27.43
C ILE A 357 12.35 -13.48 -28.65
N SER A 358 12.18 -14.57 -29.41
CA SER A 358 12.85 -14.69 -30.71
C SER A 358 12.34 -13.55 -31.61
N GLU A 359 13.26 -12.76 -32.19
CA GLU A 359 12.92 -11.89 -33.30
C GLU A 359 12.22 -12.75 -34.37
N PRO A 360 11.11 -12.28 -34.96
CA PRO A 360 10.55 -12.95 -36.09
C PRO A 360 11.65 -13.00 -37.15
N THR A 361 12.13 -14.19 -37.44
CA THR A 361 13.05 -14.43 -38.56
C THR A 361 12.42 -13.79 -39.78
N ARG A 362 12.99 -12.68 -40.25
CA ARG A 362 12.73 -12.21 -41.60
C ARG A 362 13.18 -13.34 -42.53
N GLN A 363 12.24 -14.15 -42.98
CA GLN A 363 12.51 -15.03 -44.12
C GLN A 363 12.84 -14.13 -45.32
N PRO A 364 13.85 -14.49 -46.10
CA PRO A 364 14.30 -13.73 -47.27
C PRO A 364 13.23 -13.62 -48.35
#